data_d98d462a1ab4fda5114876f2a42fed1d
#
_entry.id   d98d462a1ab4fda5114876f2a42fed1d
#
_cell.length_a   1.000
_cell.length_b   1.000
_cell.length_c   1.000
_cell.angle_alpha   90.00
_cell.angle_beta   90.00
_cell.angle_gamma   90.00
#
_symmetry.space_group_name_H-M   'P 1'
#
loop_
_entity.id
_entity.type
_entity.pdbx_description
1 polymer ?
#
loop_
_entity_poly.entity_id
_entity_poly.type
_entity_poly.pdbx_seq_one_letter_code
_entity_poly.pdbx_strand_id
1 'polypeptide(L)'
;MEARGKDSQGTLDRIHFRSDGLALSPTEYARLLARLAENEGIAADEFSRDGVVTWLEERIAAMLGKEAAVFLPSGTLANHLALRLLAQRGRRVLVQRESHIYNDAGDCTQELSGLTLIPLAPERATFDLAEAEAEVARAEDGRVATPIGAISIESPVRRVGGEVFDFTEMQRIAAFARERGIGLHLDGARLFLARPYTGITPQTCYFVIPKHDGGNNGQAHRSAHSQRPSLKTSAT
;
A
#
# COMPACT_ATOMS: atom_id res chain seq x y z
N MET A 1 11.41 7.81 -39.68
CA MET A 1 11.25 6.69 -38.74
C MET A 1 12.66 6.23 -38.36
N GLU A 2 13.29 6.93 -37.44
CA GLU A 2 14.66 6.67 -37.02
C GLU A 2 14.66 5.70 -35.83
N ALA A 3 15.37 4.58 -36.04
CA ALA A 3 15.61 3.59 -35.03
C ALA A 3 16.58 4.15 -33.97
N ARG A 4 16.11 4.43 -32.76
CA ARG A 4 16.98 4.76 -31.64
C ARG A 4 17.77 3.52 -31.24
N GLY A 5 19.09 3.61 -31.38
CA GLY A 5 20.04 2.61 -30.97
C GLY A 5 19.91 2.28 -29.49
N LYS A 6 19.99 0.97 -29.21
CA LYS A 6 20.03 0.43 -27.85
C LYS A 6 21.46 0.54 -27.33
N ASP A 7 21.67 1.38 -26.33
CA ASP A 7 22.84 1.25 -25.46
C ASP A 7 22.55 0.16 -24.43
N SER A 8 23.22 -0.97 -24.57
CA SER A 8 23.08 -2.18 -23.77
C SER A 8 23.98 -2.22 -22.54
N GLN A 9 24.21 -1.09 -21.91
CA GLN A 9 24.79 -1.02 -20.55
C GLN A 9 23.87 -0.19 -19.69
N GLY A 10 22.90 -0.86 -19.04
CA GLY A 10 22.00 -0.26 -18.09
C GLY A 10 22.76 0.19 -16.84
N THR A 11 23.33 1.35 -16.87
CA THR A 11 23.77 2.07 -15.68
C THR A 11 22.51 2.45 -14.91
N LEU A 12 22.40 1.96 -13.68
CA LEU A 12 21.37 2.36 -12.71
C LEU A 12 21.58 3.81 -12.24
N ASP A 13 21.90 4.71 -13.14
CA ASP A 13 22.26 6.10 -12.84
C ASP A 13 21.07 6.98 -12.47
N ARG A 14 19.85 6.49 -12.65
CA ARG A 14 18.64 7.24 -12.29
C ARG A 14 17.54 6.32 -11.79
N ILE A 15 17.05 6.62 -10.61
CA ILE A 15 15.81 6.02 -10.10
C ILE A 15 14.63 6.78 -10.72
N HIS A 16 13.77 6.05 -11.43
CA HIS A 16 12.59 6.63 -12.05
C HIS A 16 11.35 6.30 -11.20
N PHE A 17 10.75 7.31 -10.58
CA PHE A 17 9.50 7.15 -9.85
C PHE A 17 8.25 6.94 -10.73
N ARG A 18 8.42 6.85 -12.05
CA ARG A 18 7.31 6.57 -12.98
C ARG A 18 6.93 5.09 -13.02
N SER A 19 7.86 4.18 -12.76
CA SER A 19 7.63 2.74 -12.68
C SER A 19 7.80 2.26 -11.25
N ASP A 20 7.08 1.21 -10.89
CA ASP A 20 7.04 0.66 -9.53
C ASP A 20 8.10 -0.42 -9.30
N GLY A 21 9.00 -0.66 -10.26
CA GLY A 21 10.01 -1.70 -10.18
C GLY A 21 11.11 -1.61 -11.24
N LEU A 22 11.84 -2.70 -11.37
CA LEU A 22 12.85 -2.86 -12.40
C LEU A 22 12.17 -2.81 -13.77
N ALA A 23 12.53 -1.86 -14.61
CA ALA A 23 11.97 -1.69 -15.96
C ALA A 23 12.51 -2.77 -16.92
N LEU A 24 12.20 -4.04 -16.65
CA LEU A 24 12.60 -5.16 -17.51
C LEU A 24 11.79 -5.13 -18.81
N SER A 25 12.43 -5.38 -19.93
CA SER A 25 11.74 -5.66 -21.18
C SER A 25 10.93 -6.96 -21.06
N PRO A 26 9.88 -7.18 -21.87
CA PRO A 26 9.11 -8.43 -21.84
C PRO A 26 9.99 -9.69 -21.99
N THR A 27 11.03 -9.62 -22.82
CA THR A 27 11.95 -10.74 -23.03
C THR A 27 12.81 -11.01 -21.79
N GLU A 28 13.31 -9.97 -21.12
CA GLU A 28 14.08 -10.10 -19.88
C GLU A 28 13.21 -10.67 -18.75
N TYR A 29 11.97 -10.20 -18.65
CA TYR A 29 11.02 -10.72 -17.69
C TYR A 29 10.69 -12.20 -17.91
N ALA A 30 10.42 -12.59 -19.17
CA ALA A 30 10.18 -14.00 -19.52
C ALA A 30 11.38 -14.91 -19.20
N ARG A 31 12.61 -14.44 -19.49
CA ARG A 31 13.83 -15.18 -19.14
C ARG A 31 14.04 -15.29 -17.64
N LEU A 32 13.70 -14.24 -16.87
CA LEU A 32 13.75 -14.27 -15.41
C LEU A 32 12.81 -15.34 -14.87
N LEU A 33 11.55 -15.34 -15.32
CA LEU A 33 10.56 -16.34 -14.91
C LEU A 33 10.99 -17.76 -15.25
N ALA A 34 11.50 -17.99 -16.46
CA ALA A 34 12.00 -19.32 -16.87
C ALA A 34 13.13 -19.79 -15.93
N ARG A 35 14.12 -18.94 -15.67
CA ARG A 35 15.23 -19.28 -14.76
C ARG A 35 14.77 -19.58 -13.34
N LEU A 36 13.80 -18.82 -12.82
CA LEU A 36 13.25 -19.06 -11.48
C LEU A 36 12.51 -20.41 -11.44
N ALA A 37 11.72 -20.70 -12.45
CA ALA A 37 11.00 -21.98 -12.53
C ALA A 37 11.94 -23.19 -12.62
N GLU A 38 13.04 -23.06 -13.37
CA GLU A 38 14.03 -24.14 -13.56
C GLU A 38 14.90 -24.36 -12.30
N ASN A 39 15.32 -23.28 -11.63
CA ASN A 39 16.30 -23.36 -10.54
C ASN A 39 15.67 -23.50 -9.16
N GLU A 40 14.52 -22.91 -8.94
CA GLU A 40 13.89 -22.85 -7.60
C GLU A 40 12.67 -23.77 -7.48
N GLY A 41 12.27 -24.43 -8.57
CA GLY A 41 11.19 -25.40 -8.54
C GLY A 41 9.87 -24.80 -8.08
N ILE A 42 9.39 -23.75 -8.77
CA ILE A 42 8.09 -23.14 -8.41
C ILE A 42 7.00 -24.19 -8.53
N ALA A 43 6.46 -24.59 -7.39
CA ALA A 43 5.32 -25.52 -7.34
C ALA A 43 4.03 -24.81 -7.77
N ALA A 44 3.09 -25.58 -8.35
CA ALA A 44 1.74 -25.09 -8.59
C ALA A 44 1.08 -24.74 -7.25
N ASP A 45 0.48 -23.55 -7.19
CA ASP A 45 -0.20 -23.06 -5.99
C ASP A 45 -1.61 -22.59 -6.40
N GLU A 46 -2.60 -23.44 -6.20
CA GLU A 46 -3.99 -23.15 -6.58
C GLU A 46 -4.71 -22.20 -5.62
N PHE A 47 -4.26 -22.14 -4.36
CA PHE A 47 -4.96 -21.41 -3.29
C PHE A 47 -4.07 -20.48 -2.49
N SER A 48 -2.91 -20.14 -2.99
CA SER A 48 -1.89 -19.33 -2.26
C SER A 48 -1.59 -19.88 -0.86
N ARG A 49 -1.41 -21.21 -0.77
CA ARG A 49 -1.12 -21.92 0.46
C ARG A 49 0.20 -22.66 0.35
N ASP A 50 1.10 -22.40 1.30
CA ASP A 50 2.40 -23.07 1.45
C ASP A 50 3.33 -22.96 0.20
N GLY A 51 3.03 -22.01 -0.69
CA GLY A 51 3.78 -21.78 -1.92
C GLY A 51 4.57 -20.47 -1.91
N VAL A 52 4.99 -20.08 -3.10
CA VAL A 52 5.76 -18.85 -3.35
C VAL A 52 5.02 -17.58 -2.89
N VAL A 53 3.69 -17.56 -3.00
CA VAL A 53 2.87 -16.43 -2.56
C VAL A 53 2.88 -16.30 -1.04
N THR A 54 2.68 -17.39 -0.31
CA THR A 54 2.77 -17.40 1.16
C THR A 54 4.14 -16.92 1.63
N TRP A 55 5.21 -17.43 1.01
CA TRP A 55 6.57 -16.98 1.33
C TRP A 55 6.76 -15.47 1.11
N LEU A 56 6.22 -14.93 0.00
CA LEU A 56 6.26 -13.49 -0.29
C LEU A 56 5.52 -12.69 0.77
N GLU A 57 4.31 -13.12 1.14
CA GLU A 57 3.47 -12.47 2.15
C GLU A 57 4.16 -12.43 3.52
N GLU A 58 4.69 -13.56 3.99
CA GLU A 58 5.44 -13.65 5.24
C GLU A 58 6.69 -12.75 5.22
N ARG A 59 7.43 -12.75 4.10
CA ARG A 59 8.63 -11.92 3.95
C ARG A 59 8.31 -10.43 3.97
N ILE A 60 7.26 -10.00 3.28
CA ILE A 60 6.82 -8.59 3.27
C ILE A 60 6.30 -8.19 4.65
N ALA A 61 5.49 -9.03 5.30
CA ALA A 61 5.03 -8.78 6.66
C ALA A 61 6.20 -8.57 7.63
N ALA A 62 7.19 -9.47 7.61
CA ALA A 62 8.38 -9.36 8.44
C ALA A 62 9.21 -8.10 8.13
N MET A 63 9.41 -7.79 6.84
CA MET A 63 10.16 -6.60 6.40
C MET A 63 9.51 -5.30 6.88
N LEU A 64 8.19 -5.23 6.89
CA LEU A 64 7.43 -4.06 7.30
C LEU A 64 7.05 -4.07 8.78
N GLY A 65 7.42 -5.12 9.53
CA GLY A 65 7.06 -5.27 10.94
C GLY A 65 5.56 -5.39 11.18
N LYS A 66 4.82 -5.97 10.23
CA LYS A 66 3.38 -6.19 10.29
C LYS A 66 3.04 -7.63 10.66
N GLU A 67 1.81 -7.82 11.14
CA GLU A 67 1.31 -9.13 11.55
C GLU A 67 1.09 -10.07 10.36
N ALA A 68 0.63 -9.52 9.24
CA ALA A 68 0.39 -10.25 8.01
C ALA A 68 0.52 -9.33 6.78
N ALA A 69 0.68 -9.93 5.62
CA ALA A 69 0.55 -9.29 4.32
C ALA A 69 -0.35 -10.15 3.43
N VAL A 70 -0.92 -9.55 2.41
CA VAL A 70 -1.73 -10.22 1.40
C VAL A 70 -1.27 -9.80 0.03
N PHE A 71 -0.95 -10.76 -0.83
CA PHE A 71 -0.65 -10.51 -2.22
C PHE A 71 -1.93 -10.23 -3.02
N LEU A 72 -1.92 -9.17 -3.81
CA LEU A 72 -3.00 -8.81 -4.71
C LEU A 72 -2.44 -8.53 -6.11
N PRO A 73 -3.17 -8.86 -7.19
CA PRO A 73 -2.65 -8.80 -8.56
C PRO A 73 -2.41 -7.36 -9.06
N SER A 74 -2.92 -6.35 -8.36
CA SER A 74 -2.64 -4.94 -8.70
C SER A 74 -2.69 -4.03 -7.48
N GLY A 75 -1.90 -2.95 -7.50
CA GLY A 75 -1.92 -1.92 -6.47
C GLY A 75 -3.26 -1.20 -6.38
N THR A 76 -3.93 -0.96 -7.52
CA THR A 76 -5.28 -0.35 -7.53
C THR A 76 -6.29 -1.20 -6.76
N LEU A 77 -6.27 -2.53 -6.93
CA LEU A 77 -7.13 -3.42 -6.17
C LEU A 77 -6.76 -3.40 -4.67
N ALA A 78 -5.47 -3.37 -4.36
CA ALA A 78 -4.99 -3.30 -2.97
C ALA A 78 -5.49 -2.02 -2.28
N ASN A 79 -5.30 -0.86 -2.91
CA ASN A 79 -5.75 0.43 -2.39
C ASN A 79 -7.27 0.45 -2.21
N HIS A 80 -8.02 -0.02 -3.22
CA HIS A 80 -9.48 -0.08 -3.14
C HIS A 80 -9.97 -0.94 -1.96
N LEU A 81 -9.46 -2.15 -1.81
CA LEU A 81 -9.86 -3.06 -0.73
C LEU A 81 -9.46 -2.52 0.64
N ALA A 82 -8.25 -1.96 0.77
CA ALA A 82 -7.80 -1.32 2.00
C ALA A 82 -8.73 -0.18 2.42
N LEU A 83 -9.05 0.74 1.50
CA LEU A 83 -9.95 1.86 1.78
C LEU A 83 -11.37 1.39 2.11
N ARG A 84 -11.89 0.39 1.41
CA ARG A 84 -13.19 -0.21 1.71
C ARG A 84 -13.26 -0.77 3.14
N LEU A 85 -12.19 -1.41 3.59
CA LEU A 85 -12.12 -1.98 4.95
C LEU A 85 -11.94 -0.89 6.01
N LEU A 86 -11.12 0.12 5.75
CA LEU A 86 -10.82 1.20 6.68
C LEU A 86 -11.99 2.17 6.86
N ALA A 87 -12.72 2.47 5.80
CA ALA A 87 -13.80 3.46 5.78
C ALA A 87 -15.14 2.94 6.32
N GLN A 88 -15.16 1.90 7.15
CA GLN A 88 -16.39 1.24 7.64
C GLN A 88 -17.37 2.17 8.38
N ARG A 89 -16.85 3.19 9.07
CA ARG A 89 -17.66 4.13 9.88
C ARG A 89 -18.11 5.37 9.12
N GLY A 90 -17.55 5.63 7.94
CA GLY A 90 -17.87 6.78 7.12
C GLY A 90 -17.54 6.50 5.66
N ARG A 91 -18.35 7.03 4.75
CA ARG A 91 -18.17 6.77 3.31
C ARG A 91 -17.28 7.77 2.61
N ARG A 92 -16.68 8.72 3.34
CA ARG A 92 -15.77 9.72 2.79
C ARG A 92 -14.34 9.38 3.13
N VAL A 93 -13.46 9.56 2.16
CA VAL A 93 -12.02 9.31 2.29
C VAL A 93 -11.26 10.56 1.87
N LEU A 94 -10.43 11.11 2.75
CA LEU A 94 -9.52 12.19 2.40
C LEU A 94 -8.36 11.62 1.60
N VAL A 95 -8.02 12.28 0.49
CA VAL A 95 -6.94 11.87 -0.41
C VAL A 95 -6.18 13.11 -0.90
N GLN A 96 -4.92 12.95 -1.32
CA GLN A 96 -4.26 14.04 -2.08
C GLN A 96 -4.94 14.18 -3.44
N ARG A 97 -5.14 15.42 -3.89
CA ARG A 97 -5.66 15.72 -5.23
C ARG A 97 -4.86 15.02 -6.32
N GLU A 98 -3.54 14.93 -6.16
CA GLU A 98 -2.63 14.32 -7.13
C GLU A 98 -2.36 12.82 -6.87
N SER A 99 -3.13 12.18 -5.98
CA SER A 99 -2.96 10.75 -5.72
C SER A 99 -3.41 9.85 -6.88
N HIS A 100 -2.79 8.67 -6.97
CA HIS A 100 -3.16 7.63 -7.91
C HIS A 100 -4.63 7.21 -7.76
N ILE A 101 -5.08 7.00 -6.53
CA ILE A 101 -6.45 6.51 -6.28
C ILE A 101 -7.52 7.51 -6.73
N TYR A 102 -7.21 8.80 -6.73
CA TYR A 102 -8.11 9.84 -7.17
C TYR A 102 -8.13 10.02 -8.70
N ASN A 103 -6.95 9.90 -9.35
CA ASN A 103 -6.83 10.26 -10.78
C ASN A 103 -6.73 9.07 -11.74
N ASP A 104 -6.19 7.94 -11.28
CA ASP A 104 -5.77 6.86 -12.18
C ASP A 104 -6.48 5.52 -11.90
N ALA A 105 -7.44 5.51 -10.99
CA ALA A 105 -8.14 4.28 -10.55
C ALA A 105 -9.53 4.08 -11.20
N GLY A 106 -9.96 4.97 -12.10
CA GLY A 106 -11.22 4.85 -12.81
C GLY A 106 -12.44 4.79 -11.90
N ASP A 107 -12.46 5.65 -10.86
CA ASP A 107 -13.55 5.76 -9.88
C ASP A 107 -13.96 4.46 -9.18
N CYS A 108 -13.04 3.47 -9.15
CA CYS A 108 -13.33 2.15 -8.60
C CYS A 108 -13.81 2.17 -7.14
N THR A 109 -13.38 3.14 -6.33
CA THR A 109 -13.82 3.28 -4.95
C THR A 109 -15.27 3.75 -4.84
N GLN A 110 -15.71 4.61 -5.74
CA GLN A 110 -17.07 5.11 -5.84
C GLN A 110 -17.99 4.01 -6.38
N GLU A 111 -17.65 3.45 -7.52
CA GLU A 111 -18.48 2.49 -8.24
C GLU A 111 -18.66 1.15 -7.50
N LEU A 112 -17.58 0.63 -6.93
CA LEU A 112 -17.59 -0.71 -6.33
C LEU A 112 -17.84 -0.71 -4.81
N SER A 113 -17.60 0.42 -4.12
CA SER A 113 -17.72 0.48 -2.65
C SER A 113 -18.54 1.65 -2.13
N GLY A 114 -19.02 2.53 -3.01
CA GLY A 114 -19.81 3.70 -2.62
C GLY A 114 -19.04 4.68 -1.74
N LEU A 115 -17.71 4.73 -1.88
CA LEU A 115 -16.84 5.66 -1.17
C LEU A 115 -16.74 6.97 -1.95
N THR A 116 -16.83 8.09 -1.25
CA THR A 116 -16.63 9.41 -1.84
C THR A 116 -15.22 9.90 -1.50
N LEU A 117 -14.38 10.11 -2.51
CA LEU A 117 -13.06 10.67 -2.32
C LEU A 117 -13.15 12.19 -2.21
N ILE A 118 -12.53 12.74 -1.18
CA ILE A 118 -12.45 14.18 -0.93
C ILE A 118 -11.00 14.61 -1.15
N PRO A 119 -10.70 15.29 -2.26
CA PRO A 119 -9.33 15.68 -2.60
C PRO A 119 -8.90 16.91 -1.79
N LEU A 120 -7.74 16.82 -1.16
CA LEU A 120 -7.04 17.89 -0.46
C LEU A 120 -5.84 18.37 -1.26
N ALA A 121 -5.30 19.52 -0.92
CA ALA A 121 -4.07 20.11 -1.46
C ALA A 121 -4.07 20.18 -3.00
N PRO A 122 -4.97 20.93 -3.65
CA PRO A 122 -4.91 21.12 -5.09
C PRO A 122 -3.56 21.70 -5.51
N GLU A 123 -2.99 21.16 -6.59
CA GLU A 123 -1.70 21.59 -7.16
C GLU A 123 -0.46 21.33 -6.26
N ARG A 124 -0.62 20.63 -5.15
CA ARG A 124 0.46 20.22 -4.23
C ARG A 124 0.51 18.70 -4.06
N ALA A 125 1.70 18.19 -3.75
CA ALA A 125 1.86 16.76 -3.48
C ALA A 125 1.26 16.34 -2.13
N THR A 126 1.27 17.25 -1.14
CA THR A 126 0.94 16.92 0.24
C THR A 126 -0.06 17.94 0.82
N PHE A 127 -0.92 17.46 1.69
CA PHE A 127 -1.75 18.28 2.57
C PHE A 127 -1.16 18.25 3.99
N ASP A 128 -1.58 19.19 4.83
CA ASP A 128 -1.18 19.25 6.22
C ASP A 128 -2.30 18.79 7.16
N LEU A 129 -1.98 18.69 8.46
CA LEU A 129 -2.93 18.31 9.49
C LEU A 129 -4.11 19.29 9.57
N ALA A 130 -3.83 20.60 9.45
CA ALA A 130 -4.88 21.60 9.56
C ALA A 130 -5.94 21.47 8.45
N GLU A 131 -5.51 21.14 7.22
CA GLU A 131 -6.42 20.86 6.10
C GLU A 131 -7.27 19.61 6.38
N ALA A 132 -6.67 18.56 6.92
CA ALA A 132 -7.39 17.33 7.29
C ALA A 132 -8.40 17.58 8.42
N GLU A 133 -8.01 18.30 9.47
CA GLU A 133 -8.87 18.69 10.58
C GLU A 133 -10.07 19.53 10.13
N ALA A 134 -9.81 20.54 9.29
CA ALA A 134 -10.86 21.41 8.76
C ALA A 134 -11.88 20.63 7.95
N GLU A 135 -11.45 19.68 7.12
CA GLU A 135 -12.36 18.87 6.32
C GLU A 135 -13.15 17.86 7.16
N VAL A 136 -12.54 17.28 8.21
CA VAL A 136 -13.24 16.41 9.16
C VAL A 136 -14.32 17.21 9.90
N ALA A 137 -14.00 18.38 10.42
CA ALA A 137 -14.96 19.26 11.10
C ALA A 137 -16.10 19.65 10.15
N ARG A 138 -15.77 20.06 8.92
CA ARG A 138 -16.78 20.40 7.90
C ARG A 138 -17.73 19.24 7.58
N ALA A 139 -17.21 18.01 7.57
CA ALA A 139 -18.01 16.82 7.30
C ALA A 139 -18.95 16.44 8.46
N GLU A 140 -18.57 16.79 9.69
CA GLU A 140 -19.36 16.55 10.91
C GLU A 140 -20.42 17.63 11.16
N ASP A 141 -20.12 18.91 10.86
CA ASP A 141 -20.97 20.07 11.12
C ASP A 141 -22.14 20.25 10.13
N GLY A 142 -22.22 19.44 9.08
CA GLY A 142 -23.25 19.53 8.08
C GLY A 142 -24.66 19.22 8.64
N ARG A 143 -25.71 19.81 8.04
CA ARG A 143 -27.11 19.46 8.36
C ARG A 143 -27.36 17.95 8.33
N VAL A 144 -26.64 17.24 7.49
CA VAL A 144 -26.55 15.79 7.46
C VAL A 144 -25.08 15.44 7.63
N ALA A 145 -24.74 14.87 8.76
CA ALA A 145 -23.37 14.45 9.03
C ALA A 145 -22.91 13.38 8.01
N THR A 146 -21.77 13.59 7.43
CA THR A 146 -21.15 12.66 6.47
C THR A 146 -19.70 12.40 6.89
N PRO A 147 -19.50 11.61 7.96
CA PRO A 147 -18.20 11.49 8.60
C PRO A 147 -17.12 10.93 7.66
N ILE A 148 -15.90 11.38 7.89
CA ILE A 148 -14.70 10.84 7.24
C ILE A 148 -14.40 9.47 7.84
N GLY A 149 -14.33 8.44 7.01
CA GLY A 149 -14.03 7.08 7.43
C GLY A 149 -12.57 6.71 7.33
N ALA A 150 -11.85 7.31 6.39
CA ALA A 150 -10.41 7.06 6.22
C ALA A 150 -9.68 8.29 5.67
N ILE A 151 -8.36 8.30 5.91
CA ILE A 151 -7.40 9.22 5.27
C ILE A 151 -6.42 8.34 4.49
N SER A 152 -6.20 8.65 3.21
CA SER A 152 -5.24 7.98 2.35
C SER A 152 -4.10 8.91 2.00
N ILE A 153 -2.88 8.47 2.26
CA ILE A 153 -1.65 9.17 1.92
C ILE A 153 -0.92 8.37 0.86
N GLU A 154 -0.57 8.97 -0.27
CA GLU A 154 0.39 8.43 -1.22
C GLU A 154 1.76 9.06 -0.95
N SER A 155 2.81 8.24 -0.85
CA SER A 155 4.18 8.72 -0.69
C SER A 155 5.17 7.67 -1.20
N PRO A 156 6.05 8.02 -2.17
CA PRO A 156 6.11 9.25 -2.98
C PRO A 156 4.96 9.42 -3.98
N VAL A 157 4.56 10.67 -4.25
CA VAL A 157 3.45 11.00 -5.15
C VAL A 157 3.91 11.01 -6.61
N ARG A 158 3.49 10.03 -7.38
CA ARG A 158 3.94 9.83 -8.77
C ARG A 158 3.67 11.03 -9.67
N ARG A 159 2.48 11.60 -9.60
CA ARG A 159 2.00 12.65 -10.52
C ARG A 159 2.76 13.96 -10.38
N VAL A 160 3.37 14.22 -9.24
CA VAL A 160 4.18 15.41 -8.95
C VAL A 160 5.67 15.06 -8.80
N GLY A 161 6.18 14.21 -9.67
CA GLY A 161 7.61 13.93 -9.79
C GLY A 161 8.21 13.05 -8.69
N GLY A 162 7.40 12.39 -7.88
CA GLY A 162 7.88 11.55 -6.79
C GLY A 162 8.15 12.33 -5.50
N GLU A 163 7.52 13.47 -5.32
CA GLU A 163 7.61 14.24 -4.07
C GLU A 163 7.14 13.39 -2.89
N VAL A 164 7.89 13.45 -1.80
CA VAL A 164 7.68 12.63 -0.61
C VAL A 164 6.86 13.42 0.41
N PHE A 165 5.90 12.75 1.03
CA PHE A 165 5.15 13.33 2.14
C PHE A 165 6.07 13.58 3.34
N ASP A 166 5.98 14.75 3.98
CA ASP A 166 6.76 15.04 5.19
C ASP A 166 6.44 14.01 6.28
N PHE A 167 7.47 13.38 6.82
CA PHE A 167 7.30 12.29 7.77
C PHE A 167 6.74 12.77 9.12
N THR A 168 7.14 13.96 9.56
CA THR A 168 6.62 14.53 10.82
C THR A 168 5.14 14.86 10.68
N GLU A 169 4.76 15.40 9.52
CA GLU A 169 3.37 15.69 9.24
C GLU A 169 2.53 14.40 9.12
N MET A 170 3.08 13.37 8.49
CA MET A 170 2.44 12.04 8.46
C MET A 170 2.19 11.49 9.88
N GLN A 171 3.15 11.67 10.80
CA GLN A 171 2.99 11.26 12.20
C GLN A 171 1.87 12.04 12.91
N ARG A 172 1.78 13.36 12.68
CA ARG A 172 0.73 14.20 13.24
C ARG A 172 -0.66 13.79 12.74
N ILE A 173 -0.80 13.58 11.44
CA ILE A 173 -2.04 13.10 10.82
C ILE A 173 -2.40 11.71 11.37
N ALA A 174 -1.42 10.83 11.56
CA ALA A 174 -1.66 9.49 12.10
C ALA A 174 -2.15 9.52 13.56
N ALA A 175 -1.60 10.43 14.38
CA ALA A 175 -2.07 10.64 15.75
C ALA A 175 -3.52 11.12 15.77
N PHE A 176 -3.82 12.15 14.98
CA PHE A 176 -5.17 12.68 14.81
C PHE A 176 -6.18 11.63 14.33
N ALA A 177 -5.84 10.87 13.28
CA ALA A 177 -6.70 9.82 12.76
C ALA A 177 -7.01 8.76 13.82
N ARG A 178 -6.02 8.37 14.63
CA ARG A 178 -6.18 7.41 15.72
C ARG A 178 -7.13 7.94 16.80
N GLU A 179 -6.94 9.17 17.24
CA GLU A 179 -7.78 9.81 18.26
C GLU A 179 -9.26 9.92 17.84
N ARG A 180 -9.48 10.14 16.53
CA ARG A 180 -10.82 10.26 15.95
C ARG A 180 -11.42 8.92 15.50
N GLY A 181 -10.67 7.82 15.57
CA GLY A 181 -11.11 6.52 15.05
C GLY A 181 -11.28 6.48 13.53
N ILE A 182 -10.53 7.33 12.82
CA ILE A 182 -10.47 7.40 11.35
C ILE A 182 -9.41 6.41 10.87
N GLY A 183 -9.73 5.59 9.85
CA GLY A 183 -8.77 4.68 9.25
C GLY A 183 -7.64 5.43 8.54
N LEU A 184 -6.42 4.92 8.62
CA LEU A 184 -5.28 5.50 7.90
C LEU A 184 -4.69 4.48 6.92
N HIS A 185 -4.55 4.90 5.67
CA HIS A 185 -3.99 4.13 4.56
C HIS A 185 -2.75 4.81 3.99
N LEU A 186 -1.72 4.04 3.68
CA LEU A 186 -0.53 4.50 2.96
C LEU A 186 -0.41 3.75 1.63
N ASP A 187 -0.56 4.47 0.53
CA ASP A 187 -0.09 4.00 -0.77
C ASP A 187 1.42 4.21 -0.87
N GLY A 188 2.15 3.15 -0.60
CA GLY A 188 3.60 3.12 -0.59
C GLY A 188 4.21 2.45 -1.82
N ALA A 189 3.55 2.50 -2.99
CA ALA A 189 4.01 1.83 -4.21
C ALA A 189 5.49 2.11 -4.54
N ARG A 190 6.01 3.28 -4.16
CA ARG A 190 7.39 3.72 -4.42
C ARG A 190 8.21 3.95 -3.16
N LEU A 191 7.72 3.51 -2.02
CA LEU A 191 8.33 3.79 -0.72
C LEU A 191 9.76 3.27 -0.59
N PHE A 192 10.03 2.09 -1.18
CA PHE A 192 11.38 1.52 -1.21
C PHE A 192 12.38 2.40 -1.98
N LEU A 193 11.91 3.11 -3.01
CA LEU A 193 12.73 4.03 -3.81
C LEU A 193 13.02 5.35 -3.09
N ALA A 194 12.21 5.73 -2.11
CA ALA A 194 12.38 6.97 -1.36
C ALA A 194 13.50 6.90 -0.30
N ARG A 195 13.81 5.70 0.22
CA ARG A 195 14.78 5.50 1.30
C ARG A 195 16.15 6.15 1.07
N PRO A 196 16.78 6.06 -0.11
CA PRO A 196 18.08 6.69 -0.35
C PRO A 196 18.08 8.22 -0.19
N TYR A 197 16.92 8.85 -0.36
CA TYR A 197 16.76 10.31 -0.30
C TYR A 197 16.31 10.79 1.07
N THR A 198 15.45 10.03 1.74
CA THR A 198 14.84 10.41 3.01
C THR A 198 15.57 9.86 4.23
N GLY A 199 16.35 8.79 4.06
CA GLY A 199 16.91 8.01 5.17
C GLY A 199 15.87 7.21 5.96
N ILE A 200 14.58 7.37 5.66
CA ILE A 200 13.47 6.72 6.38
C ILE A 200 13.23 5.34 5.77
N THR A 201 13.18 4.32 6.63
CA THR A 201 12.92 2.97 6.15
C THR A 201 11.43 2.75 5.87
N PRO A 202 11.07 1.88 4.92
CA PRO A 202 9.67 1.49 4.71
C PRO A 202 8.99 1.02 6.00
N GLN A 203 9.68 0.24 6.82
CA GLN A 203 9.18 -0.20 8.13
C GLN A 203 8.80 0.97 9.04
N THR A 204 9.63 2.03 9.09
CA THR A 204 9.36 3.23 9.89
C THR A 204 8.12 3.96 9.39
N CYS A 205 7.95 4.12 8.08
CA CYS A 205 6.74 4.73 7.51
C CYS A 205 5.49 3.92 7.84
N TYR A 206 5.53 2.61 7.68
CA TYR A 206 4.39 1.74 7.99
C TYR A 206 4.14 1.60 9.50
N PHE A 207 5.11 1.91 10.36
CA PHE A 207 4.91 1.93 11.81
C PHE A 207 3.99 3.07 12.26
N VAL A 208 4.02 4.19 11.58
CA VAL A 208 3.15 5.35 11.84
C VAL A 208 1.68 5.00 11.60
N ILE A 209 1.40 4.10 10.66
CA ILE A 209 0.03 3.66 10.35
C ILE A 209 -0.41 2.64 11.40
N PRO A 210 -1.36 2.98 12.25
CA PRO A 210 -1.78 2.10 13.34
C PRO A 210 -2.33 0.78 12.82
N LYS A 211 -2.11 -0.28 13.60
CA LYS A 211 -2.92 -1.49 13.45
C LYS A 211 -4.38 -1.08 13.60
N HIS A 212 -5.22 -1.52 12.69
CA HIS A 212 -6.66 -1.36 12.89
C HIS A 212 -7.07 -2.32 14.01
N ASP A 213 -7.13 -1.82 15.24
CA ASP A 213 -7.74 -2.54 16.34
C ASP A 213 -9.24 -2.60 16.00
N GLY A 214 -9.61 -3.67 15.30
CA GLY A 214 -11.01 -3.96 15.00
C GLY A 214 -11.78 -3.85 16.29
N GLY A 215 -12.63 -2.82 16.39
CA GLY A 215 -13.42 -2.55 17.59
C GLY A 215 -14.04 -3.84 18.05
N ASN A 216 -13.77 -4.17 19.30
CA ASN A 216 -14.13 -5.39 20.01
C ASN A 216 -15.65 -5.61 19.93
N ASN A 217 -16.09 -6.38 18.93
CA ASN A 217 -17.43 -6.95 18.88
C ASN A 217 -17.32 -8.40 18.39
N GLY A 218 -17.23 -9.30 19.36
CA GLY A 218 -17.71 -10.67 19.24
C GLY A 218 -16.75 -11.66 18.63
N GLN A 219 -16.10 -12.40 19.51
CA GLN A 219 -15.66 -13.78 19.32
C GLN A 219 -15.01 -14.16 17.97
N ALA A 220 -13.72 -13.91 17.89
CA ALA A 220 -12.89 -14.65 16.96
C ALA A 220 -12.97 -16.16 17.33
N HIS A 221 -13.54 -16.93 16.44
CA HIS A 221 -13.38 -18.38 16.45
C HIS A 221 -11.89 -18.71 16.36
N ARG A 222 -11.29 -19.01 17.50
CA ARG A 222 -10.00 -19.68 17.56
C ARG A 222 -10.23 -21.12 17.08
N SER A 223 -10.05 -21.39 15.81
CA SER A 223 -9.81 -22.75 15.36
C SER A 223 -8.36 -23.08 15.66
N ALA A 224 -8.20 -23.85 16.73
CA ALA A 224 -6.94 -24.49 17.07
C ALA A 224 -6.54 -25.45 15.94
N HIS A 225 -5.39 -25.20 15.31
CA HIS A 225 -4.61 -26.25 14.68
C HIS A 225 -3.17 -26.13 15.15
N SER A 226 -2.98 -26.64 16.37
CA SER A 226 -1.66 -27.09 16.84
C SER A 226 -1.57 -28.57 16.49
N GLN A 227 -0.79 -28.92 15.48
CA GLN A 227 -0.02 -30.17 15.42
C GLN A 227 0.98 -30.06 14.27
N ARG A 228 2.21 -29.68 14.62
CA ARG A 228 3.35 -29.88 13.70
C ARG A 228 3.75 -31.37 13.76
N PRO A 229 3.87 -32.06 12.65
CA PRO A 229 4.60 -33.33 12.65
C PRO A 229 6.10 -33.04 12.77
N SER A 230 6.73 -33.65 13.76
CA SER A 230 8.19 -33.66 13.90
C SER A 230 8.80 -34.46 12.75
N LEU A 231 9.62 -33.84 11.92
CA LEU A 231 10.51 -34.51 10.99
C LEU A 231 11.59 -35.20 11.81
N LYS A 232 11.51 -36.53 11.89
CA LYS A 232 12.60 -37.38 12.35
C LYS A 232 13.64 -37.47 11.24
N THR A 233 14.81 -36.89 11.46
CA THR A 233 16.03 -37.21 10.73
C THR A 233 16.43 -38.65 11.05
N SER A 234 16.39 -39.54 10.07
CA SER A 234 17.10 -40.81 10.12
C SER A 234 18.35 -40.68 9.28
N ALA A 235 19.50 -40.65 9.96
CA ALA A 235 20.78 -40.93 9.34
C ALA A 235 20.92 -42.44 9.08
N THR A 236 21.23 -42.78 7.88
CA THR A 236 22.15 -43.87 7.46
C THR A 236 22.58 -43.62 6.02
#